data_1d2f56dafdcbd9f9072b13f20f510a69
#
_entry.id   1d2f56dafdcbd9f9072b13f20f510a69
#
_cell.length_a   1.000
_cell.length_b   1.000
_cell.length_c   1.000
_cell.angle_alpha   90.00
_cell.angle_beta   90.00
_cell.angle_gamma   90.00
#
_symmetry.space_group_name_H-M   'P 1'
#
loop_
_entity.id
_entity.type
_entity.pdbx_description
1 polymer ?
#
loop_
_entity_poly.entity_id
_entity_poly.type
_entity_poly.pdbx_seq_one_letter_code
_entity_poly.pdbx_strand_id
1 'polypeptide(L)'
;MTLSAGKDMVCVADDGVELAVRDHGGGGVPVLLLHGAGRTLADWERVAPLLAVGHRVWAMDLRGHGRSGDGAVPWTFEVAVGDVTAVLAACGAPEAVVVGHSMGGMVAALCLERDGGAPAAVNLDGHGMGRPEQYVGLDASYVRERLAEARRFAEEAGGRPFDAGALDGVLGYQAAMAAQLGIPGELMEAGVRRSLGETADGQLFLRPGRKQAVEAQEAMAALDLFALYRRVARPLLIARALRPNPPVPGVPPWVDELMAAHVEGLRRDLGELARTRPQVTVAGVDGTHAMALERPEEVAALVAGFVAEALRRPSRDTP
;
A
#
# COMPACT_ATOMS: atom_id res chain seq x y z
N MET A 1 -0.17 -3.88 28.79
CA MET A 1 -1.31 -3.12 28.25
C MET A 1 -1.91 -3.94 27.13
N THR A 2 -3.14 -4.39 27.26
CA THR A 2 -3.87 -5.04 26.17
C THR A 2 -4.17 -3.96 25.14
N LEU A 3 -3.53 -4.03 23.97
CA LEU A 3 -3.83 -3.13 22.86
C LEU A 3 -5.30 -3.37 22.47
N SER A 4 -6.13 -2.34 22.53
CA SER A 4 -7.55 -2.43 22.19
C SER A 4 -7.68 -2.79 20.72
N ALA A 5 -8.43 -3.85 20.40
CA ALA A 5 -8.84 -4.13 19.02
C ALA A 5 -9.62 -2.92 18.50
N GLY A 6 -9.28 -2.45 17.29
CA GLY A 6 -9.97 -1.33 16.66
C GLY A 6 -11.47 -1.64 16.42
N LYS A 7 -12.29 -0.59 16.28
CA LYS A 7 -13.73 -0.70 16.00
C LYS A 7 -13.99 -0.52 14.50
N ASP A 8 -14.62 -1.50 13.87
CA ASP A 8 -15.04 -1.41 12.47
C ASP A 8 -16.19 -0.43 12.29
N MET A 9 -16.13 0.38 11.25
CA MET A 9 -17.12 1.35 10.82
C MET A 9 -17.21 1.36 9.29
N VAL A 10 -18.26 1.95 8.75
CA VAL A 10 -18.44 2.13 7.30
C VAL A 10 -18.54 3.62 7.00
N CYS A 11 -17.76 4.07 6.02
CA CYS A 11 -17.90 5.39 5.40
C CYS A 11 -18.49 5.22 4.00
N VAL A 12 -19.11 6.25 3.45
CA VAL A 12 -19.69 6.20 2.12
C VAL A 12 -18.94 7.19 1.22
N ALA A 13 -18.45 6.69 0.09
CA ALA A 13 -17.83 7.51 -0.95
C ALA A 13 -18.87 8.37 -1.70
N ASP A 14 -18.43 9.37 -2.45
CA ASP A 14 -19.30 10.29 -3.18
C ASP A 14 -20.21 9.59 -4.21
N ASP A 15 -19.77 8.44 -4.72
CA ASP A 15 -20.54 7.60 -5.66
C ASP A 15 -21.39 6.51 -4.96
N GLY A 16 -21.52 6.59 -3.63
CA GLY A 16 -22.34 5.70 -2.82
C GLY A 16 -21.68 4.38 -2.43
N VAL A 17 -20.39 4.17 -2.76
CA VAL A 17 -19.68 2.96 -2.37
C VAL A 17 -19.39 2.95 -0.87
N GLU A 18 -19.73 1.84 -0.21
CA GLU A 18 -19.38 1.60 1.18
C GLU A 18 -17.90 1.26 1.33
N LEU A 19 -17.21 2.02 2.18
CA LEU A 19 -15.79 1.86 2.48
C LEU A 19 -15.61 1.40 3.92
N ALA A 20 -15.03 0.23 4.11
CA ALA A 20 -14.78 -0.33 5.43
C ALA A 20 -13.55 0.32 6.06
N VAL A 21 -13.73 0.83 7.26
CA VAL A 21 -12.70 1.54 8.03
C VAL A 21 -12.61 0.93 9.42
N ARG A 22 -11.40 0.82 9.97
CA ARG A 22 -11.15 0.45 11.36
C ARG A 22 -10.62 1.64 12.12
N ASP A 23 -11.33 2.01 13.17
CA ASP A 23 -10.93 3.04 14.12
C ASP A 23 -10.08 2.43 15.23
N HIS A 24 -8.80 2.76 15.27
CA HIS A 24 -7.86 2.29 16.28
C HIS A 24 -7.76 3.23 17.50
N GLY A 25 -8.52 4.33 17.50
CA GLY A 25 -8.51 5.28 18.61
C GLY A 25 -7.26 6.18 18.62
N GLY A 26 -6.83 6.51 19.82
CA GLY A 26 -5.71 7.43 20.04
C GLY A 26 -6.13 8.89 20.00
N GLY A 27 -5.14 9.77 20.14
CA GLY A 27 -5.30 11.22 20.13
C GLY A 27 -4.09 11.91 19.50
N GLY A 28 -4.18 13.22 19.24
CA GLY A 28 -3.12 13.97 18.57
C GLY A 28 -3.30 14.00 17.04
N VAL A 29 -2.22 14.02 16.29
CA VAL A 29 -2.25 14.15 14.83
C VAL A 29 -3.01 12.99 14.18
N PRO A 30 -4.01 13.28 13.32
CA PRO A 30 -4.77 12.23 12.63
C PRO A 30 -3.91 11.55 11.56
N VAL A 31 -4.04 10.21 11.48
CA VAL A 31 -3.31 9.34 10.54
C VAL A 31 -4.27 8.34 9.93
N LEU A 32 -4.28 8.22 8.60
CA LEU A 32 -5.02 7.19 7.87
C LEU A 32 -4.04 6.20 7.22
N LEU A 33 -4.26 4.90 7.43
CA LEU A 33 -3.41 3.81 6.96
C LEU A 33 -4.06 3.10 5.76
N LEU A 34 -3.31 2.94 4.65
CA LEU A 34 -3.74 2.34 3.39
C LEU A 34 -2.89 1.10 3.07
N HIS A 35 -3.52 -0.04 2.86
CA HIS A 35 -2.86 -1.30 2.50
C HIS A 35 -2.44 -1.39 1.02
N GLY A 36 -1.68 -2.42 0.64
CA GLY A 36 -1.25 -2.72 -0.72
C GLY A 36 -2.31 -3.46 -1.57
N ALA A 37 -2.02 -3.63 -2.87
CA ALA A 37 -2.87 -4.39 -3.78
C ALA A 37 -3.10 -5.83 -3.28
N GLY A 38 -4.34 -6.31 -3.35
CA GLY A 38 -4.72 -7.65 -2.88
C GLY A 38 -4.63 -7.85 -1.37
N ARG A 39 -4.38 -6.78 -0.61
CA ARG A 39 -4.27 -6.80 0.86
C ARG A 39 -5.51 -6.17 1.51
N THR A 40 -5.49 -6.04 2.82
CA THR A 40 -6.60 -5.47 3.61
C THR A 40 -6.07 -4.62 4.76
N LEU A 41 -6.94 -3.88 5.41
CA LEU A 41 -6.60 -3.12 6.62
C LEU A 41 -6.03 -3.99 7.75
N ALA A 42 -6.22 -5.32 7.69
CA ALA A 42 -5.64 -6.24 8.67
C ALA A 42 -4.10 -6.21 8.70
N ASP A 43 -3.44 -5.76 7.64
CA ASP A 43 -1.98 -5.59 7.61
C ASP A 43 -1.48 -4.57 8.65
N TRP A 44 -2.35 -3.72 9.16
CA TRP A 44 -2.03 -2.66 10.10
C TRP A 44 -2.27 -3.02 11.57
N GLU A 45 -2.76 -4.24 11.86
CA GLU A 45 -3.12 -4.66 13.22
C GLU A 45 -1.98 -4.53 14.25
N ARG A 46 -0.74 -4.61 13.81
CA ARG A 46 0.43 -4.44 14.69
C ARG A 46 0.98 -3.02 14.69
N VAL A 47 0.90 -2.30 13.58
CA VAL A 47 1.42 -0.93 13.45
C VAL A 47 0.45 0.10 14.04
N ALA A 48 -0.85 -0.03 13.75
CA ALA A 48 -1.84 0.97 14.14
C ALA A 48 -1.93 1.20 15.66
N PRO A 49 -1.93 0.17 16.53
CA PRO A 49 -1.93 0.38 17.97
C PRO A 49 -0.68 1.08 18.50
N LEU A 50 0.48 0.87 17.85
CA LEU A 50 1.73 1.55 18.22
C LEU A 50 1.66 3.04 17.86
N LEU A 51 1.09 3.38 16.71
CA LEU A 51 0.85 4.76 16.32
C LEU A 51 -0.22 5.44 17.17
N ALA A 52 -1.26 4.70 17.60
CA ALA A 52 -2.36 5.23 18.40
C ALA A 52 -1.92 5.70 19.82
N VAL A 53 -0.71 5.39 20.25
CA VAL A 53 -0.15 5.93 21.50
C VAL A 53 0.00 7.46 21.43
N GLY A 54 0.28 8.02 20.24
CA GLY A 54 0.51 9.46 20.06
C GLY A 54 -0.28 10.10 18.91
N HIS A 55 -1.06 9.30 18.19
CA HIS A 55 -1.80 9.73 17.01
C HIS A 55 -3.24 9.25 17.06
N ARG A 56 -4.15 9.95 16.38
CA ARG A 56 -5.51 9.49 16.10
C ARG A 56 -5.50 8.65 14.83
N VAL A 57 -5.74 7.32 14.93
CA VAL A 57 -5.41 6.36 13.86
C VAL A 57 -6.64 5.65 13.32
N TRP A 58 -6.74 5.62 11.98
CA TRP A 58 -7.68 4.78 11.23
C TRP A 58 -6.91 3.95 10.19
N ALA A 59 -7.48 2.81 9.82
CA ALA A 59 -7.06 2.03 8.67
C ALA A 59 -8.29 1.73 7.81
N MET A 60 -8.15 1.76 6.47
CA MET A 60 -9.27 1.46 5.59
C MET A 60 -8.95 0.30 4.64
N ASP A 61 -9.97 -0.44 4.23
CA ASP A 61 -9.90 -1.26 3.03
C ASP A 61 -10.12 -0.37 1.82
N LEU A 62 -9.20 -0.39 0.88
CA LEU A 62 -9.35 0.31 -0.40
C LEU A 62 -10.54 -0.28 -1.18
N ARG A 63 -11.18 0.53 -2.03
CA ARG A 63 -12.24 0.09 -2.94
C ARG A 63 -11.89 -1.24 -3.62
N GLY A 64 -12.83 -2.17 -3.67
CA GLY A 64 -12.64 -3.50 -4.23
C GLY A 64 -11.91 -4.49 -3.33
N HIS A 65 -11.34 -4.05 -2.21
CA HIS A 65 -10.56 -4.88 -1.28
C HIS A 65 -11.29 -5.10 0.04
N GLY A 66 -10.90 -6.14 0.74
CA GLY A 66 -11.40 -6.45 2.07
C GLY A 66 -12.92 -6.44 2.13
N ARG A 67 -13.49 -5.61 2.98
CA ARG A 67 -14.94 -5.44 3.14
C ARG A 67 -15.50 -4.17 2.48
N SER A 68 -14.68 -3.41 1.77
CA SER A 68 -15.14 -2.26 0.99
C SER A 68 -15.88 -2.70 -0.27
N GLY A 69 -16.86 -1.91 -0.71
CA GLY A 69 -17.61 -2.15 -1.93
C GLY A 69 -16.75 -2.07 -3.21
N ASP A 70 -17.25 -2.64 -4.29
CA ASP A 70 -16.53 -2.67 -5.58
C ASP A 70 -16.74 -1.38 -6.38
N GLY A 71 -17.95 -0.81 -6.32
CA GLY A 71 -18.36 0.33 -7.14
C GLY A 71 -18.63 -0.03 -8.60
N ALA A 72 -19.25 0.90 -9.31
CA ALA A 72 -19.59 0.76 -10.74
C ALA A 72 -18.53 1.37 -11.65
N VAL A 73 -17.78 2.36 -11.16
CA VAL A 73 -16.73 3.04 -11.94
C VAL A 73 -15.45 2.22 -11.94
N PRO A 74 -14.62 2.30 -13.00
CA PRO A 74 -13.32 1.65 -13.04
C PRO A 74 -12.43 2.09 -11.88
N TRP A 75 -11.59 1.17 -11.40
CA TRP A 75 -10.60 1.51 -10.39
C TRP A 75 -9.50 2.40 -11.00
N THR A 76 -9.35 3.60 -10.49
CA THR A 76 -8.24 4.52 -10.84
C THR A 76 -7.65 5.13 -9.58
N PHE A 77 -6.47 5.73 -9.69
CA PHE A 77 -5.89 6.47 -8.57
C PHE A 77 -6.72 7.69 -8.16
N GLU A 78 -7.35 8.36 -9.11
CA GLU A 78 -8.23 9.51 -8.85
C GLU A 78 -9.44 9.07 -8.00
N VAL A 79 -10.03 7.93 -8.32
CA VAL A 79 -11.13 7.34 -7.55
C VAL A 79 -10.64 6.95 -6.15
N ALA A 80 -9.50 6.27 -6.03
CA ALA A 80 -8.94 5.88 -4.75
C ALA A 80 -8.60 7.08 -3.84
N VAL A 81 -8.07 8.18 -4.42
CA VAL A 81 -7.82 9.45 -3.69
C VAL A 81 -9.15 10.12 -3.30
N GLY A 82 -10.19 10.02 -4.13
CA GLY A 82 -11.55 10.46 -3.78
C GLY A 82 -12.10 9.71 -2.57
N ASP A 83 -11.95 8.37 -2.55
CA ASP A 83 -12.35 7.52 -1.42
C ASP A 83 -11.63 7.90 -0.12
N VAL A 84 -10.31 8.10 -0.19
CA VAL A 84 -9.52 8.59 0.96
C VAL A 84 -10.09 9.91 1.49
N THR A 85 -10.41 10.84 0.60
CA THR A 85 -10.98 12.14 0.99
C THR A 85 -12.34 11.98 1.68
N ALA A 86 -13.22 11.14 1.13
CA ALA A 86 -14.54 10.87 1.73
C ALA A 86 -14.40 10.21 3.12
N VAL A 87 -13.49 9.25 3.28
CA VAL A 87 -13.21 8.63 4.59
C VAL A 87 -12.69 9.65 5.58
N LEU A 88 -11.73 10.50 5.20
CA LEU A 88 -11.17 11.52 6.08
C LEU A 88 -12.23 12.56 6.50
N ALA A 89 -13.11 12.96 5.59
CA ALA A 89 -14.23 13.85 5.90
C ALA A 89 -15.21 13.19 6.88
N ALA A 90 -15.58 11.93 6.66
CA ALA A 90 -16.46 11.17 7.54
C ALA A 90 -15.86 10.95 8.95
N CYS A 91 -14.53 10.82 9.04
CA CYS A 91 -13.79 10.72 10.30
C CYS A 91 -13.58 12.07 10.99
N GLY A 92 -13.99 13.20 10.39
CA GLY A 92 -13.73 14.55 10.92
C GLY A 92 -12.24 14.93 10.93
N ALA A 93 -11.44 14.35 10.02
CA ALA A 93 -10.00 14.50 9.97
C ALA A 93 -9.47 14.84 8.55
N PRO A 94 -9.97 15.91 7.90
CA PRO A 94 -9.61 16.24 6.51
C PRO A 94 -8.11 16.54 6.35
N GLU A 95 -7.41 16.91 7.41
CA GLU A 95 -5.97 17.20 7.43
C GLU A 95 -5.14 16.02 7.99
N ALA A 96 -5.60 14.78 7.83
CA ALA A 96 -4.83 13.63 8.29
C ALA A 96 -3.59 13.41 7.43
N VAL A 97 -2.51 12.95 8.07
CA VAL A 97 -1.37 12.36 7.35
C VAL A 97 -1.80 11.03 6.77
N VAL A 98 -1.53 10.82 5.49
CA VAL A 98 -1.87 9.56 4.81
C VAL A 98 -0.61 8.69 4.73
N VAL A 99 -0.71 7.49 5.27
CA VAL A 99 0.37 6.49 5.29
C VAL A 99 -0.08 5.28 4.49
N GLY A 100 0.67 4.89 3.48
CA GLY A 100 0.31 3.76 2.65
C GLY A 100 1.46 2.79 2.41
N HIS A 101 1.13 1.52 2.25
CA HIS A 101 2.04 0.47 1.86
C HIS A 101 1.79 0.08 0.40
N SER A 102 2.86 -0.11 -0.40
CA SER A 102 2.76 -0.56 -1.79
C SER A 102 1.80 0.33 -2.62
N MET A 103 0.75 -0.20 -3.21
CA MET A 103 -0.29 0.57 -3.92
C MET A 103 -0.90 1.68 -3.04
N GLY A 104 -1.16 1.39 -1.76
CA GLY A 104 -1.62 2.40 -0.80
C GLY A 104 -0.61 3.54 -0.61
N GLY A 105 0.70 3.25 -0.73
CA GLY A 105 1.77 4.26 -0.70
C GLY A 105 1.75 5.19 -1.92
N MET A 106 1.38 4.67 -3.09
CA MET A 106 1.17 5.48 -4.29
C MET A 106 -0.05 6.39 -4.12
N VAL A 107 -1.17 5.86 -3.58
CA VAL A 107 -2.36 6.66 -3.23
C VAL A 107 -2.00 7.75 -2.23
N ALA A 108 -1.25 7.42 -1.17
CA ALA A 108 -0.82 8.39 -0.15
C ALA A 108 -0.01 9.55 -0.76
N ALA A 109 0.93 9.25 -1.66
CA ALA A 109 1.70 10.28 -2.36
C ALA A 109 0.82 11.18 -3.25
N LEU A 110 -0.17 10.61 -3.93
CA LEU A 110 -1.13 11.37 -4.75
C LEU A 110 -2.05 12.28 -3.91
N CYS A 111 -2.36 11.92 -2.67
CA CYS A 111 -3.12 12.77 -1.77
C CYS A 111 -2.43 14.11 -1.46
N LEU A 112 -1.11 14.22 -1.67
CA LEU A 112 -0.38 15.48 -1.51
C LEU A 112 -0.69 16.52 -2.60
N GLU A 113 -1.15 16.07 -3.77
CA GLU A 113 -1.38 16.98 -4.92
C GLU A 113 -2.77 17.63 -4.93
N ARG A 114 -3.70 17.15 -4.09
CA ARG A 114 -5.04 17.74 -4.02
C ARG A 114 -5.02 19.08 -3.30
N ASP A 115 -5.87 20.00 -3.79
CA ASP A 115 -6.20 21.23 -3.06
C ASP A 115 -6.85 20.85 -1.73
N GLY A 116 -6.33 21.38 -0.61
CA GLY A 116 -6.74 20.95 0.73
C GLY A 116 -6.36 19.51 1.10
N GLY A 117 -5.47 18.84 0.33
CA GLY A 117 -5.04 17.47 0.59
C GLY A 117 -4.16 17.29 1.82
N ALA A 118 -3.69 16.06 2.01
CA ALA A 118 -2.89 15.66 3.18
C ALA A 118 -1.72 16.61 3.45
N PRO A 119 -1.48 17.01 4.72
CA PRO A 119 -0.36 17.90 5.08
C PRO A 119 1.00 17.23 4.89
N ALA A 120 1.05 15.92 4.99
CA ALA A 120 2.22 15.08 4.73
C ALA A 120 1.76 13.67 4.32
N ALA A 121 2.62 12.91 3.66
CA ALA A 121 2.34 11.51 3.32
C ALA A 121 3.55 10.60 3.54
N VAL A 122 3.26 9.31 3.73
CA VAL A 122 4.27 8.26 3.84
C VAL A 122 3.96 7.18 2.81
N ASN A 123 4.95 6.90 1.97
CA ASN A 123 4.94 5.79 1.03
C ASN A 123 5.90 4.70 1.53
N LEU A 124 5.36 3.59 2.00
CA LEU A 124 6.12 2.41 2.41
C LEU A 124 6.21 1.43 1.23
N ASP A 125 7.35 1.40 0.57
CA ASP A 125 7.73 0.50 -0.54
C ASP A 125 6.75 0.46 -1.74
N GLY A 126 6.04 1.58 -1.98
CA GLY A 126 5.11 1.73 -3.09
C GLY A 126 5.81 2.31 -4.33
N HIS A 127 6.56 1.50 -5.05
CA HIS A 127 7.34 1.93 -6.22
C HIS A 127 6.78 1.45 -7.55
N GLY A 128 5.82 0.51 -7.53
CA GLY A 128 5.31 -0.17 -8.71
C GLY A 128 6.39 -0.99 -9.42
N MET A 129 6.14 -1.28 -10.68
CA MET A 129 7.12 -2.00 -11.52
C MET A 129 8.13 -1.06 -12.18
N GLY A 130 8.05 0.24 -11.96
CA GLY A 130 8.98 1.20 -12.54
C GLY A 130 8.92 1.31 -14.07
N ARG A 131 9.86 2.05 -14.61
CA ARG A 131 10.06 2.23 -16.05
C ARG A 131 11.35 1.51 -16.50
N PRO A 132 11.48 1.14 -17.80
CA PRO A 132 12.66 0.39 -18.28
C PRO A 132 14.00 1.02 -17.91
N GLU A 133 14.08 2.35 -17.83
CA GLU A 133 15.30 3.10 -17.50
C GLU A 133 15.73 2.94 -16.04
N GLN A 134 14.85 2.40 -15.20
CA GLN A 134 15.11 2.12 -13.79
C GLN A 134 15.71 0.72 -13.56
N TYR A 135 15.91 -0.07 -14.62
CA TYR A 135 16.48 -1.41 -14.53
C TYR A 135 17.95 -1.39 -14.93
N VAL A 136 18.83 -1.23 -13.93
CA VAL A 136 20.27 -1.05 -14.17
C VAL A 136 20.89 -2.29 -14.78
N GLY A 137 21.64 -2.09 -15.87
CA GLY A 137 22.38 -3.15 -16.53
C GLY A 137 21.55 -4.03 -17.49
N LEU A 138 20.24 -3.79 -17.61
CA LEU A 138 19.36 -4.53 -18.52
C LEU A 138 18.99 -3.68 -19.75
N ASP A 139 18.83 -4.35 -20.90
CA ASP A 139 18.34 -3.71 -22.11
C ASP A 139 16.86 -3.31 -21.97
N ALA A 140 16.51 -2.11 -22.42
CA ALA A 140 15.17 -1.57 -22.26
C ALA A 140 14.10 -2.37 -23.02
N SER A 141 14.44 -3.04 -24.14
CA SER A 141 13.49 -3.89 -24.87
C SER A 141 13.24 -5.19 -24.11
N TYR A 142 14.26 -5.80 -23.55
CA TYR A 142 14.16 -6.96 -22.67
C TYR A 142 13.29 -6.63 -21.45
N VAL A 143 13.55 -5.51 -20.77
CA VAL A 143 12.75 -5.10 -19.61
C VAL A 143 11.28 -4.93 -19.98
N ARG A 144 10.96 -4.25 -21.09
CA ARG A 144 9.57 -4.09 -21.54
C ARG A 144 8.86 -5.42 -21.77
N GLU A 145 9.55 -6.38 -22.38
CA GLU A 145 9.02 -7.72 -22.61
C GLU A 145 8.72 -8.45 -21.29
N ARG A 146 9.68 -8.42 -20.35
CA ARG A 146 9.50 -9.07 -19.03
C ARG A 146 8.42 -8.40 -18.19
N LEU A 147 8.31 -7.07 -18.22
CA LEU A 147 7.23 -6.35 -17.55
C LEU A 147 5.85 -6.69 -18.12
N ALA A 148 5.75 -6.84 -19.45
CA ALA A 148 4.49 -7.27 -20.08
C ALA A 148 4.12 -8.71 -19.70
N GLU A 149 5.12 -9.60 -19.56
CA GLU A 149 4.90 -10.96 -19.09
C GLU A 149 4.48 -11.02 -17.63
N ALA A 150 5.18 -10.28 -16.74
CA ALA A 150 4.83 -10.16 -15.33
C ALA A 150 3.41 -9.64 -15.12
N ARG A 151 2.98 -8.65 -15.93
CA ARG A 151 1.63 -8.14 -15.91
C ARG A 151 0.61 -9.22 -16.26
N ARG A 152 0.82 -9.99 -17.32
CA ARG A 152 -0.08 -11.09 -17.69
C ARG A 152 -0.24 -12.11 -16.57
N PHE A 153 0.86 -12.49 -15.90
CA PHE A 153 0.78 -13.38 -14.74
C PHE A 153 -0.05 -12.78 -13.59
N ALA A 154 0.13 -11.48 -13.30
CA ALA A 154 -0.66 -10.80 -12.26
C ALA A 154 -2.16 -10.73 -12.62
N GLU A 155 -2.49 -10.46 -13.88
CA GLU A 155 -3.87 -10.42 -14.39
C GLU A 155 -4.54 -11.81 -14.36
N GLU A 156 -3.78 -12.88 -14.64
CA GLU A 156 -4.28 -14.27 -14.58
C GLU A 156 -4.50 -14.75 -13.14
N ALA A 157 -3.67 -14.28 -12.21
CA ALA A 157 -3.77 -14.63 -10.79
C ALA A 157 -4.84 -13.82 -10.04
N GLY A 158 -5.08 -12.58 -10.46
CA GLY A 158 -5.99 -11.64 -9.77
C GLY A 158 -7.44 -12.12 -9.77
N GLY A 159 -8.05 -12.21 -8.59
CA GLY A 159 -9.46 -12.58 -8.41
C GLY A 159 -9.83 -13.95 -8.96
N ARG A 160 -8.88 -14.88 -9.09
CA ARG A 160 -9.11 -16.23 -9.58
C ARG A 160 -10.01 -17.00 -8.62
N PRO A 161 -11.16 -17.54 -9.09
CA PRO A 161 -12.04 -18.35 -8.25
C PRO A 161 -11.42 -19.70 -7.87
N PHE A 162 -11.82 -20.21 -6.72
CA PHE A 162 -11.46 -21.55 -6.23
C PHE A 162 -12.62 -22.15 -5.42
N ASP A 163 -12.67 -23.48 -5.33
CA ASP A 163 -13.69 -24.17 -4.56
C ASP A 163 -13.51 -23.92 -3.06
N ALA A 164 -14.62 -23.79 -2.32
CA ALA A 164 -14.60 -23.55 -0.88
C ALA A 164 -13.75 -24.58 -0.11
N GLY A 165 -13.71 -25.83 -0.57
CA GLY A 165 -12.87 -26.89 -0.02
C GLY A 165 -11.36 -26.66 -0.18
N ALA A 166 -10.93 -25.74 -1.05
CA ALA A 166 -9.52 -25.38 -1.21
C ALA A 166 -9.04 -24.28 -0.23
N LEU A 167 -9.95 -23.68 0.55
CA LEU A 167 -9.63 -22.57 1.45
C LEU A 167 -8.52 -22.92 2.45
N ASP A 168 -8.54 -24.10 3.03
CA ASP A 168 -7.49 -24.54 3.98
C ASP A 168 -6.12 -24.62 3.30
N GLY A 169 -6.08 -25.01 2.02
CA GLY A 169 -4.86 -24.97 1.21
C GLY A 169 -4.34 -23.55 0.99
N VAL A 170 -5.23 -22.59 0.69
CA VAL A 170 -4.87 -21.16 0.55
C VAL A 170 -4.33 -20.61 1.88
N LEU A 171 -5.00 -20.90 2.98
CA LEU A 171 -4.54 -20.47 4.32
C LEU A 171 -3.20 -21.11 4.68
N GLY A 172 -3.03 -22.40 4.42
CA GLY A 172 -1.76 -23.10 4.66
C GLY A 172 -0.60 -22.55 3.85
N TYR A 173 -0.82 -22.20 2.58
CA TYR A 173 0.19 -21.55 1.74
C TYR A 173 0.58 -20.18 2.29
N GLN A 174 -0.40 -19.35 2.65
CA GLN A 174 -0.15 -18.02 3.23
C GLN A 174 0.58 -18.10 4.58
N ALA A 175 0.20 -19.05 5.42
CA ALA A 175 0.89 -19.29 6.71
C ALA A 175 2.35 -19.73 6.50
N ALA A 176 2.62 -20.59 5.51
CA ALA A 176 3.99 -21.02 5.17
C ALA A 176 4.86 -19.84 4.69
N MET A 177 4.29 -18.97 3.85
CA MET A 177 4.98 -17.75 3.40
C MET A 177 5.24 -16.79 4.58
N ALA A 178 4.27 -16.61 5.45
CA ALA A 178 4.41 -15.78 6.67
C ALA A 178 5.53 -16.29 7.57
N ALA A 179 5.61 -17.61 7.79
CA ALA A 179 6.62 -18.22 8.62
C ALA A 179 8.06 -17.95 8.14
N GLN A 180 8.30 -17.88 6.82
CA GLN A 180 9.60 -17.52 6.25
C GLN A 180 10.04 -16.10 6.60
N LEU A 181 9.07 -15.21 6.87
CA LEU A 181 9.29 -13.81 7.22
C LEU A 181 9.18 -13.55 8.74
N GLY A 182 8.92 -14.56 9.53
CA GLY A 182 8.67 -14.42 10.97
C GLY A 182 7.35 -13.68 11.28
N ILE A 183 6.42 -13.66 10.34
CA ILE A 183 5.10 -13.04 10.52
C ILE A 183 4.16 -14.06 11.19
N PRO A 184 3.41 -13.68 12.24
CA PRO A 184 2.43 -14.57 12.86
C PRO A 184 1.36 -15.03 11.86
N GLY A 185 1.12 -16.34 11.80
CA GLY A 185 0.18 -16.94 10.83
C GLY A 185 -1.25 -16.41 10.97
N GLU A 186 -1.68 -16.10 12.20
CA GLU A 186 -3.01 -15.54 12.46
C GLU A 186 -3.25 -14.17 11.79
N LEU A 187 -2.19 -13.36 11.59
CA LEU A 187 -2.33 -12.08 10.84
C LEU A 187 -2.60 -12.32 9.37
N MET A 188 -1.92 -13.32 8.79
CA MET A 188 -2.16 -13.68 7.39
C MET A 188 -3.54 -14.29 7.22
N GLU A 189 -3.94 -15.18 8.12
CA GLU A 189 -5.28 -15.76 8.12
C GLU A 189 -6.37 -14.69 8.22
N ALA A 190 -6.22 -13.74 9.14
CA ALA A 190 -7.17 -12.62 9.30
C ALA A 190 -7.28 -11.80 8.00
N GLY A 191 -6.17 -11.51 7.32
CA GLY A 191 -6.13 -10.82 6.03
C GLY A 191 -6.85 -11.62 4.94
N VAL A 192 -6.54 -12.92 4.80
CA VAL A 192 -7.19 -13.82 3.83
C VAL A 192 -8.70 -13.88 4.06
N ARG A 193 -9.14 -14.15 5.29
CA ARG A 193 -10.57 -14.23 5.63
C ARG A 193 -11.30 -12.90 5.40
N ARG A 194 -10.63 -11.77 5.61
CA ARG A 194 -11.20 -10.45 5.34
C ARG A 194 -11.32 -10.17 3.84
N SER A 195 -10.46 -10.75 3.01
CA SER A 195 -10.45 -10.56 1.55
C SER A 195 -11.29 -11.59 0.78
N LEU A 196 -11.97 -12.52 1.46
CA LEU A 196 -12.83 -13.50 0.77
C LEU A 196 -14.03 -12.81 0.12
N GLY A 197 -14.19 -13.07 -1.18
CA GLY A 197 -15.40 -12.81 -1.95
C GLY A 197 -16.01 -14.12 -2.45
N GLU A 198 -17.26 -14.08 -2.88
CA GLU A 198 -18.00 -15.23 -3.41
C GLU A 198 -18.58 -14.86 -4.78
N THR A 199 -18.43 -15.78 -5.74
CA THR A 199 -19.02 -15.65 -7.07
C THR A 199 -20.51 -16.09 -7.05
N ALA A 200 -21.26 -15.74 -8.09
CA ALA A 200 -22.68 -16.08 -8.18
C ALA A 200 -22.95 -17.61 -8.17
N ASP A 201 -21.98 -18.41 -8.54
CA ASP A 201 -22.01 -19.90 -8.53
C ASP A 201 -21.41 -20.52 -7.26
N GLY A 202 -21.10 -19.68 -6.23
CA GLY A 202 -20.68 -20.14 -4.91
C GLY A 202 -19.20 -20.48 -4.78
N GLN A 203 -18.36 -20.15 -5.77
CA GLN A 203 -16.91 -20.25 -5.64
C GLN A 203 -16.36 -19.07 -4.83
N LEU A 204 -15.27 -19.30 -4.09
CA LEU A 204 -14.55 -18.27 -3.38
C LEU A 204 -13.47 -17.63 -4.26
N PHE A 205 -13.14 -16.38 -3.99
CA PHE A 205 -11.97 -15.71 -4.55
C PHE A 205 -11.38 -14.74 -3.53
N LEU A 206 -10.10 -14.38 -3.73
CA LEU A 206 -9.50 -13.30 -2.93
C LEU A 206 -9.70 -11.96 -3.66
N ARG A 207 -10.29 -11.00 -2.95
CA ARG A 207 -10.52 -9.64 -3.47
C ARG A 207 -9.20 -8.86 -3.63
N PRO A 208 -9.09 -8.01 -4.64
CA PRO A 208 -10.15 -7.56 -5.55
C PRO A 208 -10.54 -8.63 -6.57
N GLY A 209 -11.78 -8.53 -7.08
CA GLY A 209 -12.22 -9.35 -8.21
C GLY A 209 -11.37 -9.06 -9.47
N ARG A 210 -11.38 -10.00 -10.45
CA ARG A 210 -10.51 -9.95 -11.63
C ARG A 210 -10.54 -8.60 -12.36
N LYS A 211 -11.73 -8.04 -12.59
CA LYS A 211 -11.88 -6.75 -13.28
C LYS A 211 -11.09 -5.64 -12.58
N GLN A 212 -11.28 -5.46 -11.28
CA GLN A 212 -10.64 -4.41 -10.50
C GLN A 212 -9.14 -4.68 -10.31
N ALA A 213 -8.72 -5.95 -10.23
CA ALA A 213 -7.30 -6.30 -10.19
C ALA A 213 -6.58 -5.85 -11.46
N VAL A 214 -7.19 -6.07 -12.65
CA VAL A 214 -6.65 -5.61 -13.93
C VAL A 214 -6.62 -4.09 -14.00
N GLU A 215 -7.72 -3.41 -13.68
CA GLU A 215 -7.81 -1.95 -13.67
C GLU A 215 -6.75 -1.30 -12.75
N ALA A 216 -6.54 -1.85 -11.55
CA ALA A 216 -5.51 -1.38 -10.63
C ALA A 216 -4.09 -1.60 -11.18
N GLN A 217 -3.83 -2.75 -11.82
CA GLN A 217 -2.54 -3.02 -12.48
C GLN A 217 -2.27 -2.04 -13.64
N GLU A 218 -3.27 -1.75 -14.46
CA GLU A 218 -3.17 -0.77 -15.53
C GLU A 218 -2.89 0.64 -14.99
N ALA A 219 -3.61 1.04 -13.94
CA ALA A 219 -3.40 2.33 -13.28
C ALA A 219 -1.98 2.45 -12.70
N MET A 220 -1.48 1.40 -12.01
CA MET A 220 -0.12 1.38 -11.48
C MET A 220 0.94 1.45 -12.59
N ALA A 221 0.71 0.78 -13.71
CA ALA A 221 1.64 0.81 -14.85
C ALA A 221 1.68 2.16 -15.56
N ALA A 222 0.56 2.90 -15.58
CA ALA A 222 0.46 4.22 -16.19
C ALA A 222 1.07 5.33 -15.33
N LEU A 223 1.12 5.15 -14.01
CA LEU A 223 1.56 6.18 -13.07
C LEU A 223 3.07 6.43 -13.15
N ASP A 224 3.47 7.68 -13.42
CA ASP A 224 4.86 8.13 -13.29
C ASP A 224 5.12 8.66 -11.89
N LEU A 225 5.49 7.77 -10.99
CA LEU A 225 5.77 8.09 -9.59
C LEU A 225 6.92 9.09 -9.43
N PHE A 226 7.99 8.97 -10.21
CA PHE A 226 9.13 9.88 -10.09
C PHE A 226 8.80 11.28 -10.61
N ALA A 227 7.95 11.41 -11.63
CA ALA A 227 7.40 12.70 -12.01
C ALA A 227 6.54 13.31 -10.90
N LEU A 228 5.71 12.48 -10.22
CA LEU A 228 4.96 12.90 -9.04
C LEU A 228 5.90 13.39 -7.93
N TYR A 229 6.90 12.59 -7.53
CA TYR A 229 7.81 12.92 -6.44
C TYR A 229 8.61 14.21 -6.70
N ARG A 230 8.94 14.51 -7.96
CA ARG A 230 9.65 15.75 -8.32
C ARG A 230 8.81 17.00 -8.18
N ARG A 231 7.47 16.91 -8.21
CA ARG A 231 6.58 18.08 -8.15
C ARG A 231 5.85 18.24 -6.82
N VAL A 232 5.87 17.22 -5.91
CA VAL A 232 5.24 17.40 -4.58
C VAL A 232 5.86 18.57 -3.84
N ALA A 233 5.01 19.39 -3.24
CA ALA A 233 5.42 20.57 -2.46
C ALA A 233 5.38 20.32 -0.95
N ARG A 234 4.61 19.31 -0.51
CA ARG A 234 4.43 18.94 0.89
C ARG A 234 5.39 17.83 1.31
N PRO A 235 5.65 17.64 2.62
CA PRO A 235 6.52 16.58 3.11
C PRO A 235 6.08 15.18 2.67
N LEU A 236 7.01 14.42 2.11
CA LEU A 236 6.82 13.03 1.69
C LEU A 236 7.96 12.18 2.25
N LEU A 237 7.62 11.15 3.02
CA LEU A 237 8.54 10.07 3.34
C LEU A 237 8.38 8.94 2.35
N ILE A 238 9.48 8.49 1.76
CA ILE A 238 9.54 7.27 0.95
C ILE A 238 10.45 6.28 1.68
N ALA A 239 9.86 5.21 2.20
CA ALA A 239 10.61 4.11 2.79
C ALA A 239 10.72 2.97 1.79
N ARG A 240 11.89 2.34 1.70
CA ARG A 240 12.10 1.16 0.86
C ARG A 240 12.51 -0.05 1.68
N ALA A 241 12.14 -1.23 1.22
CA ALA A 241 12.65 -2.49 1.74
C ALA A 241 14.16 -2.60 1.49
N LEU A 242 14.90 -3.06 2.49
CA LEU A 242 16.35 -3.30 2.39
C LEU A 242 16.66 -4.78 2.11
N ARG A 243 15.70 -5.68 2.31
CA ARG A 243 15.84 -7.12 2.05
C ARG A 243 14.98 -7.54 0.86
N PRO A 244 15.47 -8.43 0.00
CA PRO A 244 14.67 -9.00 -1.09
C PRO A 244 13.54 -9.88 -0.52
N ASN A 245 12.47 -10.06 -1.29
CA ASN A 245 11.45 -11.05 -0.96
C ASN A 245 12.05 -12.47 -1.05
N PRO A 246 11.58 -13.42 -0.24
CA PRO A 246 11.92 -14.81 -0.41
C PRO A 246 11.56 -15.32 -1.81
N PRO A 247 12.34 -16.24 -2.37
CA PRO A 247 12.01 -16.86 -3.65
C PRO A 247 10.63 -17.54 -3.60
N VAL A 248 9.82 -17.35 -4.64
CA VAL A 248 8.52 -18.00 -4.77
C VAL A 248 8.65 -19.21 -5.69
N PRO A 249 8.32 -20.43 -5.26
CA PRO A 249 8.39 -21.60 -6.09
C PRO A 249 7.57 -21.44 -7.38
N GLY A 250 8.16 -21.82 -8.52
CA GLY A 250 7.50 -21.74 -9.82
C GLY A 250 7.59 -20.38 -10.52
N VAL A 251 8.17 -19.37 -9.88
CA VAL A 251 8.47 -18.08 -10.53
C VAL A 251 9.71 -18.24 -11.43
N PRO A 252 9.67 -17.75 -12.69
CA PRO A 252 10.82 -17.83 -13.60
C PRO A 252 12.04 -17.09 -13.06
N PRO A 253 13.28 -17.60 -13.26
CA PRO A 253 14.51 -16.97 -12.73
C PRO A 253 14.75 -15.54 -13.19
N TRP A 254 14.24 -15.14 -14.36
CA TRP A 254 14.36 -13.77 -14.86
C TRP A 254 13.66 -12.73 -13.96
N VAL A 255 12.71 -13.17 -13.11
CA VAL A 255 12.04 -12.27 -12.15
C VAL A 255 13.04 -11.76 -11.11
N ASP A 256 13.89 -12.63 -10.58
CA ASP A 256 14.91 -12.23 -9.60
C ASP A 256 15.93 -11.27 -10.21
N GLU A 257 16.36 -11.53 -11.46
CA GLU A 257 17.23 -10.63 -12.22
C GLU A 257 16.59 -9.25 -12.40
N LEU A 258 15.32 -9.25 -12.84
CA LEU A 258 14.56 -8.01 -13.04
C LEU A 258 14.42 -7.23 -11.73
N MET A 259 14.08 -7.90 -10.63
CA MET A 259 13.94 -7.28 -9.32
C MET A 259 15.26 -6.71 -8.81
N ALA A 260 16.36 -7.41 -8.95
CA ALA A 260 17.68 -6.92 -8.54
C ALA A 260 18.08 -5.66 -9.32
N ALA A 261 17.90 -5.66 -10.65
CA ALA A 261 18.16 -4.50 -11.50
C ALA A 261 17.26 -3.29 -11.14
N HIS A 262 16.00 -3.53 -10.81
CA HIS A 262 15.05 -2.49 -10.38
C HIS A 262 15.44 -1.90 -9.02
N VAL A 263 15.77 -2.73 -8.03
CA VAL A 263 16.22 -2.27 -6.70
C VAL A 263 17.44 -1.35 -6.81
N GLU A 264 18.38 -1.66 -7.68
CA GLU A 264 19.56 -0.81 -7.91
C GLU A 264 19.17 0.53 -8.56
N GLY A 265 18.25 0.51 -9.53
CA GLY A 265 17.74 1.71 -10.15
C GLY A 265 16.96 2.59 -9.16
N LEU A 266 16.11 1.98 -8.33
CA LEU A 266 15.41 2.69 -7.26
C LEU A 266 16.39 3.34 -6.27
N ARG A 267 17.44 2.62 -5.87
CA ARG A 267 18.47 3.17 -4.98
C ARG A 267 19.14 4.42 -5.57
N ARG A 268 19.47 4.38 -6.86
CA ARG A 268 20.04 5.51 -7.61
C ARG A 268 19.06 6.69 -7.64
N ASP A 269 17.84 6.45 -8.11
CA ASP A 269 16.85 7.50 -8.40
C ASP A 269 16.31 8.14 -7.12
N LEU A 270 16.05 7.35 -6.08
CA LEU A 270 15.64 7.86 -4.77
C LEU A 270 16.78 8.63 -4.08
N GLY A 271 18.04 8.19 -4.25
CA GLY A 271 19.20 8.91 -3.75
C GLY A 271 19.38 10.27 -4.44
N GLU A 272 19.10 10.38 -5.73
CA GLU A 272 19.08 11.66 -6.44
C GLU A 272 17.91 12.55 -5.97
N LEU A 273 16.73 11.97 -5.83
CA LEU A 273 15.54 12.67 -5.36
C LEU A 273 15.76 13.31 -3.98
N ALA A 274 16.29 12.54 -3.02
CA ALA A 274 16.59 13.03 -1.67
C ALA A 274 17.57 14.21 -1.64
N ARG A 275 18.52 14.27 -2.59
CA ARG A 275 19.48 15.38 -2.69
C ARG A 275 18.87 16.63 -3.32
N THR A 276 17.92 16.47 -4.23
CA THR A 276 17.37 17.56 -5.06
C THR A 276 16.04 18.08 -4.58
N ARG A 277 15.34 17.35 -3.70
CA ARG A 277 13.98 17.68 -3.22
C ARG A 277 13.94 17.66 -1.68
N PRO A 278 14.14 18.79 -1.01
CA PRO A 278 14.24 18.86 0.46
C PRO A 278 12.96 18.47 1.21
N GLN A 279 11.80 18.46 0.54
CA GLN A 279 10.53 17.98 1.10
C GLN A 279 10.40 16.45 1.03
N VAL A 280 11.26 15.76 0.29
CA VAL A 280 11.26 14.30 0.19
C VAL A 280 12.33 13.71 1.10
N THR A 281 11.90 12.90 2.05
CA THR A 281 12.79 12.10 2.91
C THR A 281 12.79 10.67 2.39
N VAL A 282 13.98 10.08 2.24
CA VAL A 282 14.14 8.67 1.86
C VAL A 282 14.74 7.90 3.02
N ALA A 283 14.12 6.78 3.38
CA ALA A 283 14.55 5.89 4.45
C ALA A 283 14.60 4.43 3.98
N GLY A 284 15.32 3.58 4.71
CA GLY A 284 15.29 2.12 4.55
C GLY A 284 14.68 1.46 5.77
N VAL A 285 13.94 0.37 5.58
CA VAL A 285 13.45 -0.51 6.65
C VAL A 285 14.13 -1.87 6.47
N ASP A 286 14.71 -2.42 7.54
CA ASP A 286 15.37 -3.74 7.50
C ASP A 286 14.34 -4.88 7.44
N GLY A 287 13.59 -4.89 6.36
CA GLY A 287 12.52 -5.81 6.05
C GLY A 287 12.39 -6.05 4.56
N THR A 288 11.52 -6.98 4.19
CA THR A 288 11.10 -7.23 2.82
C THR A 288 9.94 -6.28 2.42
N HIS A 289 9.36 -6.49 1.24
CA HIS A 289 8.14 -5.76 0.84
C HIS A 289 7.00 -5.89 1.88
N ALA A 290 6.99 -6.95 2.69
CA ALA A 290 6.01 -7.13 3.77
C ALA A 290 6.34 -6.36 5.06
N MET A 291 7.12 -5.27 5.00
CA MET A 291 7.68 -4.56 6.14
C MET A 291 6.68 -4.16 7.23
N ALA A 292 5.45 -3.82 6.87
CA ALA A 292 4.42 -3.43 7.84
C ALA A 292 4.02 -4.61 8.76
N LEU A 293 4.07 -5.83 8.25
CA LEU A 293 3.79 -7.05 9.00
C LEU A 293 5.04 -7.59 9.71
N GLU A 294 6.19 -7.46 9.07
CA GLU A 294 7.48 -8.04 9.48
C GLU A 294 8.20 -7.17 10.52
N ARG A 295 8.10 -5.85 10.40
CA ARG A 295 8.82 -4.83 11.20
C ARG A 295 7.88 -3.75 11.76
N PRO A 296 6.77 -4.13 12.43
CA PRO A 296 5.75 -3.16 12.83
C PRO A 296 6.27 -2.08 13.77
N GLU A 297 7.20 -2.40 14.68
CA GLU A 297 7.79 -1.46 15.63
C GLU A 297 8.68 -0.44 14.90
N GLU A 298 9.51 -0.88 13.95
CA GLU A 298 10.38 -0.02 13.14
C GLU A 298 9.55 0.89 12.24
N VAL A 299 8.53 0.33 11.57
CA VAL A 299 7.61 1.11 10.72
C VAL A 299 6.84 2.14 11.54
N ALA A 300 6.31 1.77 12.70
CA ALA A 300 5.59 2.72 13.56
C ALA A 300 6.51 3.85 14.05
N ALA A 301 7.72 3.54 14.48
CA ALA A 301 8.70 4.53 14.92
C ALA A 301 9.12 5.47 13.78
N LEU A 302 9.35 4.94 12.58
CA LEU A 302 9.69 5.73 11.39
C LEU A 302 8.56 6.70 11.01
N VAL A 303 7.31 6.22 10.97
CA VAL A 303 6.14 7.03 10.67
C VAL A 303 5.94 8.11 11.72
N ALA A 304 5.96 7.78 13.02
CA ALA A 304 5.76 8.74 14.10
C ALA A 304 6.85 9.82 14.11
N GLY A 305 8.11 9.44 13.90
CA GLY A 305 9.24 10.36 13.80
C GLY A 305 9.08 11.35 12.64
N PHE A 306 8.70 10.84 11.46
CA PHE A 306 8.46 11.68 10.29
C PHE A 306 7.27 12.64 10.49
N VAL A 307 6.15 12.17 11.00
CA VAL A 307 4.97 12.99 11.28
C VAL A 307 5.31 14.13 12.23
N ALA A 308 6.05 13.84 13.30
CA ALA A 308 6.48 14.84 14.26
C ALA A 308 7.45 15.87 13.65
N GLU A 309 8.28 15.52 12.70
CA GLU A 309 9.18 16.44 11.99
C GLU A 309 8.44 17.26 10.93
N ALA A 310 7.64 16.60 10.10
CA ALA A 310 6.92 17.22 8.98
C ALA A 310 5.99 18.35 9.44
N LEU A 311 5.29 18.16 10.56
CA LEU A 311 4.33 19.14 11.08
C LEU A 311 4.96 20.22 12.00
N ARG A 312 6.24 20.07 12.38
CA ARG A 312 6.99 21.13 13.07
C ARG A 312 7.60 22.15 12.11
N ARG A 313 7.82 21.78 10.85
CA ARG A 313 8.31 22.74 9.84
C ARG A 313 7.18 23.74 9.55
N PRO A 314 7.35 25.05 9.82
CA PRO A 314 6.34 26.01 9.41
C PRO A 314 6.16 25.89 7.90
N SER A 315 4.90 25.88 7.45
CA SER A 315 4.60 26.00 6.02
C SER A 315 5.37 27.21 5.51
N ARG A 316 6.32 26.99 4.62
CA ARG A 316 6.94 28.07 3.86
C ARG A 316 5.91 28.48 2.81
N ASP A 317 4.81 29.03 3.26
CA ASP A 317 3.90 29.75 2.39
C ASP A 317 4.66 30.99 1.92
N THR A 318 4.93 30.95 0.66
CA THR A 318 5.54 31.98 -0.19
C THR A 318 4.73 33.28 -0.10
N PRO A 319 5.40 34.44 -0.09
CA PRO A 319 4.74 35.73 -0.21
C PRO A 319 4.06 35.88 -1.59
#